data_171dbe25c67ed639a15140255c7afb18
#
_entry.id   171dbe25c67ed639a15140255c7afb18
#
_cell.length_a   1.000
_cell.length_b   1.000
_cell.length_c   1.000
_cell.angle_alpha   90.00
_cell.angle_beta   90.00
_cell.angle_gamma   90.00
#
_symmetry.space_group_name_H-M   'P 1'
#
loop_
_entity.id
_entity.type
_entity.pdbx_description
1 polymer ?
#
loop_
_entity_poly.entity_id
_entity_poly.type
_entity_poly.pdbx_seq_one_letter_code
_entity_poly.pdbx_strand_id
1 'polypeptide(L)'
;MARTKLRWQSKTILLLVFPFVGADVVLETRWWLTQMPRVAIWTLGLSTLLGLVAYKMRSATPAAALAGFAITASLMSATVRFPYLPWKTALVPVLVVLTLTALATRLGRKHKESLGTAESRRGRQASQVAANLGIAAIISNPLAQSWLIDHGWVHSQIAPTMVFALGLAALAEAAADTISSELGQVLSGHPRMITTFRVAEPGTDGAISLGGTAMGIIAAGAVAAAGSWALDGGAAMLMLSWAGGVFGLFFDSLLGATLERRGWLNNDAVNFLSTASAAAAAFGLIAVRF
;
A
#
# COMPACT_ATOMS: atom_id res chain seq x y z
N MET A 1 -28.01 3.21 1.53
CA MET A 1 -28.17 2.40 2.77
C MET A 1 -27.12 1.27 2.93
N ALA A 2 -26.55 0.68 1.87
CA ALA A 2 -25.55 -0.41 1.99
C ALA A 2 -24.21 0.02 2.62
N ARG A 3 -23.70 1.24 2.32
CA ARG A 3 -22.40 1.72 2.84
C ARG A 3 -22.31 1.86 4.37
N THR A 4 -23.42 2.01 5.07
CA THR A 4 -23.42 2.13 6.55
C THR A 4 -23.31 0.76 7.25
N LYS A 5 -23.79 -0.30 6.66
CA LYS A 5 -23.77 -1.66 7.24
C LYS A 5 -22.38 -2.26 7.36
N LEU A 6 -21.42 -1.89 6.50
CA LEU A 6 -20.09 -2.49 6.44
C LEU A 6 -18.98 -1.65 7.11
N ARG A 7 -19.33 -0.58 7.83
CA ARG A 7 -18.36 0.23 8.60
C ARG A 7 -17.56 -0.56 9.65
N TRP A 8 -18.08 -1.71 10.09
CA TRP A 8 -17.37 -2.59 10.99
C TRP A 8 -16.08 -3.14 10.36
N GLN A 9 -16.04 -3.41 9.04
CA GLN A 9 -14.84 -3.87 8.34
C GLN A 9 -13.73 -2.84 8.40
N SER A 10 -14.02 -1.56 8.11
CA SER A 10 -13.06 -0.46 8.27
C SER A 10 -12.55 -0.35 9.71
N LYS A 11 -13.42 -0.52 10.73
CA LYS A 11 -13.01 -0.53 12.13
C LYS A 11 -12.14 -1.74 12.47
N THR A 12 -12.47 -2.93 11.94
CA THR A 12 -11.66 -4.14 12.13
C THR A 12 -10.26 -3.96 11.57
N ILE A 13 -10.11 -3.38 10.36
CA ILE A 13 -8.81 -3.09 9.77
C ILE A 13 -8.01 -2.15 10.67
N LEU A 14 -8.63 -1.08 11.20
CA LEU A 14 -7.96 -0.18 12.14
C LEU A 14 -7.50 -0.92 13.40
N LEU A 15 -8.35 -1.78 13.95
CA LEU A 15 -8.04 -2.57 15.16
C LEU A 15 -6.96 -3.65 14.91
N LEU A 16 -6.83 -4.14 13.69
CA LEU A 16 -5.76 -5.07 13.33
C LEU A 16 -4.42 -4.35 13.11
N VAL A 17 -4.45 -3.22 12.41
CA VAL A 17 -3.22 -2.53 11.98
C VAL A 17 -2.62 -1.68 13.09
N PHE A 18 -3.41 -0.83 13.75
CA PHE A 18 -2.86 0.20 14.64
C PHE A 18 -2.30 -0.29 15.96
N PRO A 19 -2.87 -1.28 16.66
CA PRO A 19 -2.21 -1.82 17.86
C PRO A 19 -0.84 -2.40 17.54
N PHE A 20 -0.73 -3.09 16.41
CA PHE A 20 0.54 -3.69 15.95
C PHE A 20 1.56 -2.61 15.54
N VAL A 21 1.18 -1.70 14.64
CA VAL A 21 2.05 -0.61 14.18
C VAL A 21 2.40 0.34 15.31
N GLY A 22 1.45 0.65 16.20
CA GLY A 22 1.70 1.52 17.36
C GLY A 22 2.68 0.93 18.35
N ALA A 23 2.55 -0.37 18.66
CA ALA A 23 3.50 -1.07 19.51
C ALA A 23 4.91 -1.09 18.88
N ASP A 24 4.97 -1.38 17.57
CA ASP A 24 6.21 -1.36 16.81
C ASP A 24 6.91 -0.01 16.86
N VAL A 25 6.20 1.07 16.55
CA VAL A 25 6.77 2.44 16.60
C VAL A 25 7.31 2.77 17.99
N VAL A 26 6.61 2.39 19.06
CA VAL A 26 7.07 2.64 20.44
C VAL A 26 8.34 1.82 20.76
N LEU A 27 8.33 0.52 20.45
CA LEU A 27 9.44 -0.37 20.75
C LEU A 27 10.70 -0.02 19.93
N GLU A 28 10.54 0.16 18.63
CA GLU A 28 11.64 0.54 17.72
C GLU A 28 12.19 1.94 18.06
N THR A 29 11.33 2.92 18.34
CA THR A 29 11.79 4.25 18.76
C THR A 29 12.61 4.16 20.04
N ARG A 30 12.12 3.42 21.05
CA ARG A 30 12.84 3.23 22.32
C ARG A 30 14.19 2.56 22.10
N TRP A 31 14.23 1.53 21.26
CA TRP A 31 15.46 0.81 20.90
C TRP A 31 16.45 1.76 20.21
N TRP A 32 16.03 2.46 19.16
CA TRP A 32 16.91 3.33 18.41
C TRP A 32 17.39 4.56 19.21
N LEU A 33 16.59 5.07 20.14
CA LEU A 33 17.03 6.15 21.04
C LEU A 33 18.21 5.71 21.93
N THR A 34 18.30 4.43 22.28
CA THR A 34 19.40 3.89 23.10
C THR A 34 20.62 3.50 22.23
N GLN A 35 20.39 2.90 21.08
CA GLN A 35 21.46 2.36 20.24
C GLN A 35 22.05 3.42 19.29
N MET A 36 21.19 4.19 18.62
CA MET A 36 21.59 5.20 17.64
C MET A 36 20.50 6.28 17.50
N PRO A 37 20.51 7.32 18.35
CA PRO A 37 19.46 8.34 18.42
C PRO A 37 19.14 9.01 17.06
N ARG A 38 20.14 9.18 16.20
CA ARG A 38 19.95 9.75 14.86
C ARG A 38 18.93 8.97 14.02
N VAL A 39 18.83 7.63 14.18
CA VAL A 39 17.84 6.81 13.46
C VAL A 39 16.44 7.19 13.91
N ALA A 40 16.19 7.23 15.22
CA ALA A 40 14.89 7.63 15.77
C ALA A 40 14.51 9.06 15.35
N ILE A 41 15.46 10.01 15.43
CA ILE A 41 15.22 11.42 15.08
C ILE A 41 14.81 11.56 13.61
N TRP A 42 15.54 10.95 12.67
CA TRP A 42 15.21 11.01 11.25
C TRP A 42 13.91 10.27 10.94
N THR A 43 13.70 9.08 11.50
CA THR A 43 12.47 8.29 11.29
C THR A 43 11.25 9.06 11.75
N LEU A 44 11.23 9.54 12.99
CA LEU A 44 10.10 10.29 13.52
C LEU A 44 9.93 11.65 12.84
N GLY A 45 11.04 12.36 12.59
CA GLY A 45 11.03 13.68 11.96
C GLY A 45 10.46 13.63 10.53
N LEU A 46 10.96 12.72 9.69
CA LEU A 46 10.49 12.59 8.31
C LEU A 46 9.06 12.05 8.23
N SER A 47 8.70 11.06 9.07
CA SER A 47 7.33 10.55 9.12
C SER A 47 6.34 11.62 9.59
N THR A 48 6.71 12.44 10.58
CA THR A 48 5.92 13.60 11.02
C THR A 48 5.76 14.63 9.90
N LEU A 49 6.85 14.95 9.21
CA LEU A 49 6.82 15.89 8.08
C LEU A 49 5.86 15.40 6.99
N LEU A 50 5.91 14.12 6.63
CA LEU A 50 5.01 13.54 5.64
C LEU A 50 3.53 13.59 6.07
N GLY A 51 3.24 13.24 7.32
CA GLY A 51 1.89 13.36 7.87
C GLY A 51 1.36 14.80 7.83
N LEU A 52 2.20 15.76 8.24
CA LEU A 52 1.86 17.20 8.21
C LEU A 52 1.66 17.72 6.79
N VAL A 53 2.51 17.32 5.84
CA VAL A 53 2.37 17.69 4.43
C VAL A 53 1.06 17.13 3.86
N ALA A 54 0.76 15.85 4.07
CA ALA A 54 -0.48 15.23 3.62
C ALA A 54 -1.72 15.93 4.20
N TYR A 55 -1.68 16.30 5.47
CA TYR A 55 -2.76 17.06 6.12
C TYR A 55 -2.91 18.46 5.53
N LYS A 56 -1.82 19.25 5.44
CA LYS A 56 -1.85 20.61 4.89
C LYS A 56 -2.29 20.64 3.42
N MET A 57 -1.91 19.65 2.64
CA MET A 57 -2.33 19.50 1.25
C MET A 57 -3.77 18.99 1.11
N ARG A 58 -4.48 18.77 2.20
CA ARG A 58 -5.85 18.21 2.24
C ARG A 58 -5.96 16.84 1.55
N SER A 59 -4.86 16.10 1.49
CA SER A 59 -4.82 14.72 0.98
C SER A 59 -5.21 13.71 2.05
N ALA A 60 -5.16 14.08 3.33
CA ALA A 60 -5.50 13.23 4.48
C ALA A 60 -6.26 14.03 5.55
N THR A 61 -7.20 13.37 6.22
CA THR A 61 -7.79 13.85 7.48
C THR A 61 -6.75 13.83 8.60
N PRO A 62 -6.95 14.53 9.75
CA PRO A 62 -6.00 14.44 10.87
C PRO A 62 -5.70 13.01 11.31
N ALA A 63 -6.74 12.17 11.41
CA ALA A 63 -6.58 10.75 11.76
C ALA A 63 -5.81 9.97 10.70
N ALA A 64 -6.01 10.26 9.41
CA ALA A 64 -5.26 9.64 8.32
C ALA A 64 -3.81 10.11 8.28
N ALA A 65 -3.53 11.37 8.61
CA ALA A 65 -2.17 11.89 8.72
C ALA A 65 -1.40 11.21 9.86
N LEU A 66 -2.06 10.99 11.02
CA LEU A 66 -1.48 10.23 12.13
C LEU A 66 -1.27 8.76 11.75
N ALA A 67 -2.20 8.16 11.02
CA ALA A 67 -2.07 6.82 10.48
C ALA A 67 -0.86 6.70 9.55
N GLY A 68 -0.73 7.63 8.62
CA GLY A 68 0.40 7.71 7.69
C GLY A 68 1.73 7.90 8.40
N PHE A 69 1.76 8.77 9.42
CA PHE A 69 2.93 8.93 10.31
C PHE A 69 3.34 7.59 10.94
N ALA A 70 2.41 6.90 11.61
CA ALA A 70 2.72 5.68 12.34
C ALA A 70 3.21 4.56 11.40
N ILE A 71 2.52 4.36 10.27
CA ILE A 71 2.90 3.35 9.27
C ILE A 71 4.26 3.68 8.63
N THR A 72 4.52 4.95 8.29
CA THR A 72 5.80 5.35 7.71
C THR A 72 6.93 5.18 8.71
N ALA A 73 6.72 5.54 9.98
CA ALA A 73 7.72 5.37 11.04
C ALA A 73 8.04 3.88 11.26
N SER A 74 7.04 3.01 11.33
CA SER A 74 7.21 1.56 11.41
C SER A 74 8.00 1.01 10.23
N LEU A 75 7.60 1.33 9.00
CA LEU A 75 8.29 0.88 7.78
C LEU A 75 9.75 1.37 7.70
N MET A 76 10.01 2.62 8.08
CA MET A 76 11.38 3.15 8.10
C MET A 76 12.24 2.44 9.14
N SER A 77 11.73 2.22 10.35
CA SER A 77 12.46 1.53 11.42
C SER A 77 12.77 0.08 11.04
N ALA A 78 11.80 -0.63 10.50
CA ALA A 78 11.95 -2.03 10.07
C ALA A 78 12.98 -2.23 8.95
N THR A 79 13.25 -1.19 8.16
CA THR A 79 14.13 -1.26 6.98
C THR A 79 15.47 -0.54 7.17
N VAL A 80 15.86 -0.24 8.41
CA VAL A 80 17.16 0.37 8.74
C VAL A 80 18.30 -0.53 8.30
N ARG A 81 19.31 0.08 7.67
CA ARG A 81 20.56 -0.56 7.24
C ARG A 81 21.75 0.30 7.56
N PHE A 82 22.92 -0.29 7.67
CA PHE A 82 24.16 0.43 7.94
C PHE A 82 25.09 0.43 6.74
N PRO A 83 25.76 1.55 6.42
CA PRO A 83 25.66 2.86 7.11
C PRO A 83 24.26 3.47 6.96
N TYR A 84 23.71 4.02 8.05
CA TYR A 84 22.34 4.54 8.05
C TYR A 84 22.20 5.80 7.17
N LEU A 85 21.29 5.69 6.22
CA LEU A 85 20.86 6.77 5.32
C LEU A 85 19.33 6.75 5.23
N PRO A 86 18.62 7.84 5.57
CA PRO A 86 17.15 7.83 5.56
C PRO A 86 16.51 7.41 4.22
N TRP A 87 17.16 7.77 3.09
CA TRP A 87 16.70 7.37 1.75
C TRP A 87 17.04 5.93 1.37
N LYS A 88 17.80 5.21 2.20
CA LYS A 88 18.02 3.76 2.09
C LYS A 88 17.13 2.97 3.05
N THR A 89 15.89 3.45 3.22
CA THR A 89 14.82 2.81 3.97
C THR A 89 13.54 2.78 3.14
N ALA A 90 12.47 2.23 3.68
CA ALA A 90 11.14 2.25 3.06
C ALA A 90 10.54 3.66 2.87
N LEU A 91 11.22 4.72 3.34
CA LEU A 91 10.82 6.11 3.06
C LEU A 91 10.62 6.37 1.57
N VAL A 92 11.55 5.90 0.73
CA VAL A 92 11.52 6.18 -0.71
C VAL A 92 10.32 5.53 -1.42
N PRO A 93 10.07 4.22 -1.30
CA PRO A 93 8.87 3.65 -1.91
C PRO A 93 7.57 4.25 -1.35
N VAL A 94 7.50 4.58 -0.05
CA VAL A 94 6.33 5.30 0.52
C VAL A 94 6.16 6.68 -0.12
N LEU A 95 7.24 7.45 -0.31
CA LEU A 95 7.18 8.75 -1.01
C LEU A 95 6.69 8.59 -2.45
N VAL A 96 7.13 7.55 -3.16
CA VAL A 96 6.66 7.27 -4.53
C VAL A 96 5.17 6.96 -4.53
N VAL A 97 4.69 6.09 -3.63
CA VAL A 97 3.25 5.80 -3.48
C VAL A 97 2.46 7.09 -3.23
N LEU A 98 2.85 7.88 -2.23
CA LEU A 98 2.14 9.11 -1.87
C LEU A 98 2.13 10.13 -3.02
N THR A 99 3.26 10.29 -3.71
CA THR A 99 3.37 11.24 -4.82
C THR A 99 2.53 10.81 -6.02
N LEU A 100 2.65 9.56 -6.44
CA LEU A 100 1.90 9.03 -7.58
C LEU A 100 0.39 9.09 -7.32
N THR A 101 -0.06 8.63 -6.15
CA THR A 101 -1.48 8.65 -5.81
C THR A 101 -2.04 10.06 -5.66
N ALA A 102 -1.27 11.00 -5.07
CA ALA A 102 -1.69 12.41 -4.98
C ALA A 102 -1.77 13.09 -6.35
N LEU A 103 -0.85 12.79 -7.26
CA LEU A 103 -0.90 13.29 -8.64
C LEU A 103 -2.10 12.72 -9.40
N ALA A 104 -2.32 11.42 -9.36
CA ALA A 104 -3.43 10.78 -10.05
C ALA A 104 -4.79 11.29 -9.58
N THR A 105 -4.97 11.43 -8.26
CA THR A 105 -6.22 11.99 -7.69
C THR A 105 -6.51 13.42 -8.19
N ARG A 106 -5.46 14.21 -8.45
CA ARG A 106 -5.62 15.58 -8.94
C ARG A 106 -5.81 15.67 -10.46
N LEU A 107 -5.21 14.75 -11.22
CA LEU A 107 -5.33 14.72 -12.66
C LEU A 107 -6.77 14.46 -13.08
N GLY A 108 -7.29 15.28 -14.00
CA GLY A 108 -8.65 15.15 -14.51
C GLY A 108 -9.77 15.38 -13.48
N ARG A 109 -9.48 16.04 -12.33
CA ARG A 109 -10.44 16.20 -11.22
C ARG A 109 -11.81 16.73 -11.66
N LYS A 110 -11.85 17.74 -12.56
CA LYS A 110 -13.12 18.28 -13.08
C LYS A 110 -13.96 17.21 -13.79
N HIS A 111 -13.30 16.37 -14.58
CA HIS A 111 -13.95 15.25 -15.26
C HIS A 111 -14.48 14.21 -14.25
N LYS A 112 -13.69 13.84 -13.25
CA LYS A 112 -14.12 12.93 -12.17
C LYS A 112 -15.24 13.51 -11.32
N GLU A 113 -15.25 14.82 -11.08
CA GLU A 113 -16.36 15.52 -10.40
C GLU A 113 -17.66 15.44 -11.26
N SER A 114 -17.59 15.56 -12.59
CA SER A 114 -18.76 15.40 -13.46
C SER A 114 -19.29 13.96 -13.50
N LEU A 115 -18.44 12.95 -13.27
CA LEU A 115 -18.82 11.56 -13.17
C LEU A 115 -19.31 11.17 -11.75
N GLY A 116 -19.15 12.05 -10.76
CA GLY A 116 -19.47 11.76 -9.36
C GLY A 116 -18.49 10.81 -8.67
N THR A 117 -17.31 10.58 -9.26
CA THR A 117 -16.29 9.61 -8.79
C THR A 117 -15.08 10.26 -8.13
N ALA A 118 -15.04 11.60 -8.08
CA ALA A 118 -13.93 12.34 -7.50
C ALA A 118 -13.75 12.03 -5.99
N GLU A 119 -12.49 11.84 -5.57
CA GLU A 119 -12.11 11.69 -4.16
C GLU A 119 -12.61 12.87 -3.32
N SER A 120 -13.02 12.59 -2.09
CA SER A 120 -13.52 13.59 -1.15
C SER A 120 -12.54 14.75 -0.96
N ARG A 121 -13.03 15.99 -0.96
CA ARG A 121 -12.22 17.19 -0.66
C ARG A 121 -11.66 17.22 0.76
N ARG A 122 -12.15 16.34 1.65
CA ARG A 122 -11.64 16.20 3.03
C ARG A 122 -10.38 15.34 3.08
N GLY A 123 -9.98 14.70 1.97
CA GLY A 123 -8.88 13.76 1.88
C GLY A 123 -9.23 12.37 2.44
N ARG A 124 -8.24 11.47 2.40
CA ARG A 124 -8.38 10.07 2.80
C ARG A 124 -8.65 9.91 4.29
N GLN A 125 -9.38 8.86 4.65
CA GLN A 125 -9.65 8.45 6.03
C GLN A 125 -8.53 7.55 6.57
N ALA A 126 -8.43 7.43 7.90
CA ALA A 126 -7.45 6.55 8.53
C ALA A 126 -7.59 5.07 8.11
N SER A 127 -8.85 4.61 7.93
CA SER A 127 -9.11 3.24 7.48
C SER A 127 -8.61 2.97 6.05
N GLN A 128 -8.72 3.96 5.16
CA GLN A 128 -8.17 3.86 3.81
C GLN A 128 -6.63 3.77 3.83
N VAL A 129 -5.98 4.57 4.70
CA VAL A 129 -4.52 4.50 4.86
C VAL A 129 -4.10 3.15 5.43
N ALA A 130 -4.82 2.65 6.44
CA ALA A 130 -4.57 1.34 7.03
C ALA A 130 -4.81 0.19 6.03
N ALA A 131 -5.86 0.28 5.22
CA ALA A 131 -6.17 -0.73 4.20
C ALA A 131 -5.07 -0.82 3.13
N ASN A 132 -4.58 0.32 2.66
CA ASN A 132 -3.60 0.39 1.57
C ASN A 132 -2.15 0.14 2.01
N LEU A 133 -1.77 0.53 3.23
CA LEU A 133 -0.38 0.50 3.68
C LEU A 133 -0.13 -0.42 4.87
N GLY A 134 -1.19 -0.86 5.56
CA GLY A 134 -1.08 -1.63 6.80
C GLY A 134 -0.41 -2.99 6.62
N ILE A 135 -0.73 -3.71 5.56
CA ILE A 135 -0.10 -5.02 5.24
C ILE A 135 1.41 -4.86 5.04
N ALA A 136 1.84 -3.82 4.32
CA ALA A 136 3.27 -3.56 4.14
C ALA A 136 3.98 -3.36 5.48
N ALA A 137 3.39 -2.58 6.40
CA ALA A 137 3.96 -2.34 7.72
C ALA A 137 4.00 -3.62 8.57
N ILE A 138 2.93 -4.42 8.58
CA ILE A 138 2.87 -5.67 9.35
C ILE A 138 3.93 -6.66 8.87
N ILE A 139 4.02 -6.90 7.56
CA ILE A 139 4.95 -7.90 7.00
C ILE A 139 6.41 -7.44 7.13
N SER A 140 6.68 -6.15 7.00
CA SER A 140 8.04 -5.61 7.14
C SER A 140 8.52 -5.58 8.58
N ASN A 141 7.63 -5.76 9.56
CA ASN A 141 7.97 -5.71 10.97
C ASN A 141 8.89 -6.87 11.38
N PRO A 142 9.99 -6.62 12.12
CA PRO A 142 10.92 -7.65 12.58
C PRO A 142 10.26 -8.76 13.41
N LEU A 143 9.25 -8.43 14.24
CA LEU A 143 8.54 -9.43 15.03
C LEU A 143 7.70 -10.36 14.17
N ALA A 144 7.03 -9.82 13.14
CA ALA A 144 6.30 -10.65 12.18
C ALA A 144 7.25 -11.56 11.38
N GLN A 145 8.42 -11.05 11.00
CA GLN A 145 9.44 -11.84 10.31
C GLN A 145 9.99 -12.96 11.20
N SER A 146 10.34 -12.65 12.45
CA SER A 146 10.79 -13.67 13.41
C SER A 146 9.72 -14.73 13.60
N TRP A 147 8.46 -14.34 13.76
CA TRP A 147 7.36 -15.27 13.91
C TRP A 147 7.21 -16.21 12.71
N LEU A 148 7.31 -15.69 11.48
CA LEU A 148 7.24 -16.48 10.25
C LEU A 148 8.40 -17.48 10.16
N ILE A 149 9.60 -17.10 10.60
CA ILE A 149 10.79 -17.97 10.63
C ILE A 149 10.61 -19.05 11.70
N ASP A 150 10.23 -18.68 12.93
CA ASP A 150 10.10 -19.59 14.07
C ASP A 150 9.03 -20.66 13.83
N HIS A 151 8.00 -20.36 13.03
CA HIS A 151 6.96 -21.32 12.68
C HIS A 151 7.23 -22.07 11.35
N GLY A 152 8.40 -21.90 10.76
CA GLY A 152 8.82 -22.61 9.55
C GLY A 152 8.11 -22.18 8.27
N TRP A 153 7.41 -21.04 8.28
CA TRP A 153 6.76 -20.48 7.08
C TRP A 153 7.77 -19.88 6.13
N VAL A 154 8.87 -19.36 6.68
CA VAL A 154 9.99 -18.80 5.91
C VAL A 154 11.27 -19.48 6.43
N HIS A 155 12.06 -20.06 5.54
CA HIS A 155 13.34 -20.61 5.92
C HIS A 155 14.29 -19.51 6.37
N SER A 156 15.04 -19.74 7.45
CA SER A 156 16.03 -18.80 7.99
C SER A 156 17.12 -18.40 6.98
N GLN A 157 17.28 -19.18 5.91
CA GLN A 157 18.22 -18.90 4.83
C GLN A 157 17.68 -17.88 3.81
N ILE A 158 16.38 -17.56 3.84
CA ILE A 158 15.82 -16.53 2.98
C ILE A 158 16.34 -15.18 3.49
N ALA A 159 17.12 -14.51 2.66
CA ALA A 159 17.68 -13.22 3.01
C ALA A 159 16.57 -12.26 3.47
N PRO A 160 16.78 -11.47 4.54
CA PRO A 160 15.78 -10.48 5.00
C PRO A 160 15.29 -9.55 3.88
N THR A 161 16.14 -9.26 2.90
CA THR A 161 15.78 -8.51 1.69
C THR A 161 14.62 -9.12 0.89
N MET A 162 14.50 -10.46 0.89
CA MET A 162 13.40 -11.13 0.18
C MET A 162 12.08 -10.99 0.94
N VAL A 163 12.12 -10.93 2.28
CA VAL A 163 10.91 -10.70 3.08
C VAL A 163 10.42 -9.26 2.87
N PHE A 164 11.32 -8.29 2.73
CA PHE A 164 10.93 -6.92 2.37
C PHE A 164 10.27 -6.82 1.01
N ALA A 165 10.55 -7.75 0.07
CA ALA A 165 9.86 -7.77 -1.21
C ALA A 165 8.34 -7.99 -1.06
N LEU A 166 7.90 -8.67 -0.01
CA LEU A 166 6.47 -8.89 0.28
C LEU A 166 5.78 -7.59 0.68
N GLY A 167 6.37 -6.83 1.61
CA GLY A 167 5.87 -5.51 2.01
C GLY A 167 5.90 -4.52 0.84
N LEU A 168 6.96 -4.58 0.01
CA LEU A 168 7.08 -3.76 -1.19
C LEU A 168 6.05 -4.14 -2.26
N ALA A 169 5.66 -5.41 -2.39
CA ALA A 169 4.58 -5.86 -3.26
C ALA A 169 3.23 -5.26 -2.84
N ALA A 170 2.94 -5.23 -1.53
CA ALA A 170 1.74 -4.57 -1.00
C ALA A 170 1.73 -3.06 -1.28
N LEU A 171 2.88 -2.36 -1.14
CA LEU A 171 3.00 -0.94 -1.51
C LEU A 171 2.83 -0.72 -3.02
N ALA A 172 3.38 -1.60 -3.84
CA ALA A 172 3.27 -1.55 -5.30
C ALA A 172 1.82 -1.73 -5.75
N GLU A 173 1.09 -2.64 -5.13
CA GLU A 173 -0.34 -2.85 -5.36
C GLU A 173 -1.16 -1.60 -4.98
N ALA A 174 -0.97 -1.04 -3.79
CA ALA A 174 -1.70 0.14 -3.33
C ALA A 174 -1.52 1.36 -4.28
N ALA A 175 -0.34 1.52 -4.87
CA ALA A 175 -0.11 2.51 -5.91
C ALA A 175 -0.81 2.12 -7.21
N ALA A 176 -0.68 0.85 -7.65
CA ALA A 176 -1.22 0.34 -8.89
C ALA A 176 -2.74 0.48 -8.94
N ASP A 177 -3.44 0.06 -7.89
CA ASP A 177 -4.90 0.17 -7.79
C ASP A 177 -5.35 1.64 -7.87
N THR A 178 -4.79 2.50 -7.02
CA THR A 178 -5.15 3.93 -7.03
C THR A 178 -4.89 4.58 -8.39
N ILE A 179 -3.73 4.30 -9.01
CA ILE A 179 -3.38 4.87 -10.31
C ILE A 179 -4.28 4.32 -11.42
N SER A 180 -4.54 3.02 -11.42
CA SER A 180 -5.41 2.37 -12.39
C SER A 180 -6.84 2.92 -12.33
N SER A 181 -7.40 3.03 -11.13
CA SER A 181 -8.77 3.52 -10.93
C SER A 181 -8.90 5.01 -11.26
N GLU A 182 -7.96 5.85 -10.81
CA GLU A 182 -8.00 7.30 -11.01
C GLU A 182 -7.71 7.73 -12.45
N LEU A 183 -6.70 7.12 -13.10
CA LEU A 183 -6.35 7.46 -14.48
C LEU A 183 -7.20 6.70 -15.50
N GLY A 184 -7.72 5.52 -15.14
CA GLY A 184 -8.67 4.80 -15.98
C GLY A 184 -9.91 5.61 -16.34
N GLN A 185 -10.38 6.44 -15.41
CA GLN A 185 -11.52 7.36 -15.63
C GLN A 185 -11.18 8.54 -16.56
N VAL A 186 -9.92 8.89 -16.68
CA VAL A 186 -9.47 10.05 -17.49
C VAL A 186 -9.00 9.62 -18.88
N LEU A 187 -8.29 8.47 -18.96
CA LEU A 187 -7.61 8.02 -20.16
C LEU A 187 -8.46 7.10 -21.06
N SER A 188 -9.53 6.50 -20.53
CA SER A 188 -10.23 5.43 -21.23
C SER A 188 -11.73 5.58 -21.12
N GLY A 189 -12.38 5.86 -22.25
CA GLY A 189 -13.82 6.13 -22.34
C GLY A 189 -14.76 4.93 -22.09
N HIS A 190 -14.27 3.68 -22.14
CA HIS A 190 -15.12 2.47 -22.10
C HIS A 190 -14.46 1.37 -21.26
N PRO A 191 -14.51 1.45 -19.91
CA PRO A 191 -14.05 0.38 -19.07
C PRO A 191 -14.91 -0.88 -19.28
N ARG A 192 -14.36 -2.04 -18.94
CA ARG A 192 -15.04 -3.34 -19.03
C ARG A 192 -14.95 -4.07 -17.71
N MET A 193 -16.01 -4.75 -17.36
CA MET A 193 -16.02 -5.63 -16.19
C MET A 193 -14.98 -6.74 -16.36
N ILE A 194 -14.11 -6.94 -15.36
CA ILE A 194 -13.08 -7.99 -15.40
C ILE A 194 -13.68 -9.40 -15.52
N THR A 195 -14.88 -9.62 -14.98
CA THR A 195 -15.54 -10.94 -14.96
C THR A 195 -16.31 -11.29 -16.22
N THR A 196 -16.85 -10.30 -16.95
CA THR A 196 -17.76 -10.52 -18.08
C THR A 196 -17.32 -9.87 -19.37
N PHE A 197 -16.29 -9.03 -19.33
CA PHE A 197 -15.79 -8.18 -20.42
C PHE A 197 -16.86 -7.25 -21.05
N ARG A 198 -18.03 -7.11 -20.40
CA ARG A 198 -19.06 -6.17 -20.82
C ARG A 198 -18.65 -4.76 -20.48
N VAL A 199 -19.02 -3.82 -21.36
CA VAL A 199 -18.80 -2.37 -21.12
C VAL A 199 -19.52 -1.98 -19.83
N ALA A 200 -18.85 -1.17 -19.03
CA ALA A 200 -19.33 -0.62 -17.76
C ALA A 200 -19.17 0.90 -17.75
N GLU A 201 -19.87 1.57 -16.86
CA GLU A 201 -19.68 2.99 -16.63
C GLU A 201 -18.35 3.26 -15.89
N PRO A 202 -17.65 4.38 -16.16
CA PRO A 202 -16.49 4.78 -15.39
C PRO A 202 -16.78 4.85 -13.89
N GLY A 203 -15.87 4.30 -13.07
CA GLY A 203 -16.03 4.23 -11.60
C GLY A 203 -16.86 3.04 -11.11
N THR A 204 -17.25 2.11 -11.98
CA THR A 204 -17.90 0.85 -11.56
C THR A 204 -16.88 -0.06 -10.89
N ASP A 205 -17.20 -0.56 -9.67
CA ASP A 205 -16.35 -1.49 -8.93
C ASP A 205 -16.02 -2.73 -9.76
N GLY A 206 -14.74 -3.05 -9.90
CA GLY A 206 -14.24 -4.18 -10.68
C GLY A 206 -14.25 -3.98 -12.21
N ALA A 207 -14.49 -2.77 -12.69
CA ALA A 207 -14.31 -2.42 -14.10
C ALA A 207 -12.86 -2.00 -14.37
N ILE A 208 -12.25 -2.58 -15.38
CA ILE A 208 -10.88 -2.30 -15.83
C ILE A 208 -10.88 -1.60 -17.19
N SER A 209 -9.86 -0.79 -17.44
CA SER A 209 -9.63 -0.13 -18.72
C SER A 209 -8.18 -0.31 -19.16
N LEU A 210 -7.92 -0.37 -20.46
CA LEU A 210 -6.56 -0.55 -20.97
C LEU A 210 -5.60 0.53 -20.46
N GLY A 211 -6.02 1.79 -20.53
CA GLY A 211 -5.21 2.94 -20.07
C GLY A 211 -4.98 2.89 -18.55
N GLY A 212 -6.03 2.63 -17.77
CA GLY A 212 -5.91 2.50 -16.31
C GLY A 212 -5.01 1.35 -15.91
N THR A 213 -5.25 0.15 -16.47
CA THR A 213 -4.44 -1.04 -16.17
C THR A 213 -2.97 -0.84 -16.55
N ALA A 214 -2.67 -0.28 -17.73
CA ALA A 214 -1.30 0.00 -18.14
C ALA A 214 -0.60 0.96 -17.17
N MET A 215 -1.29 2.04 -16.77
CA MET A 215 -0.75 3.00 -15.80
C MET A 215 -0.59 2.39 -14.40
N GLY A 216 -1.49 1.51 -13.97
CA GLY A 216 -1.34 0.75 -12.73
C GLY A 216 -0.11 -0.17 -12.73
N ILE A 217 0.10 -0.91 -13.82
CA ILE A 217 1.29 -1.77 -14.00
C ILE A 217 2.59 -0.94 -13.94
N ILE A 218 2.61 0.22 -14.60
CA ILE A 218 3.75 1.15 -14.57
C ILE A 218 3.97 1.69 -13.15
N ALA A 219 2.92 2.06 -12.45
CA ALA A 219 3.00 2.55 -11.07
C ALA A 219 3.54 1.48 -10.11
N ALA A 220 3.06 0.22 -10.23
CA ALA A 220 3.64 -0.90 -9.48
C ALA A 220 5.14 -1.04 -9.74
N GLY A 221 5.55 -0.96 -11.02
CA GLY A 221 6.97 -1.01 -11.41
C GLY A 221 7.79 0.14 -10.84
N ALA A 222 7.25 1.34 -10.81
CA ALA A 222 7.93 2.51 -10.23
C ALA A 222 8.15 2.35 -8.72
N VAL A 223 7.15 1.87 -7.98
CA VAL A 223 7.28 1.60 -6.53
C VAL A 223 8.26 0.46 -6.28
N ALA A 224 8.16 -0.64 -7.05
CA ALA A 224 9.06 -1.78 -6.94
C ALA A 224 10.52 -1.39 -7.25
N ALA A 225 10.75 -0.59 -8.28
CA ALA A 225 12.09 -0.11 -8.64
C ALA A 225 12.67 0.82 -7.58
N ALA A 226 11.88 1.77 -7.09
CA ALA A 226 12.28 2.70 -6.03
C ALA A 226 12.61 1.97 -4.72
N GLY A 227 11.78 1.01 -4.33
CA GLY A 227 12.02 0.19 -3.14
C GLY A 227 13.23 -0.73 -3.28
N SER A 228 13.37 -1.41 -4.42
CA SER A 228 14.55 -2.26 -4.69
C SER A 228 15.86 -1.48 -4.67
N TRP A 229 15.85 -0.26 -5.21
CA TRP A 229 17.01 0.65 -5.12
C TRP A 229 17.27 1.10 -3.67
N ALA A 230 16.23 1.51 -2.95
CA ALA A 230 16.37 2.00 -1.57
C ALA A 230 16.85 0.90 -0.62
N LEU A 231 16.37 -0.33 -0.80
CA LEU A 231 16.66 -1.47 0.07
C LEU A 231 17.78 -2.36 -0.45
N ASP A 232 18.50 -1.94 -1.50
CA ASP A 232 19.58 -2.70 -2.14
C ASP A 232 19.19 -4.15 -2.48
N GLY A 233 17.91 -4.34 -2.86
CA GLY A 233 17.31 -5.68 -3.09
C GLY A 233 17.56 -6.27 -4.48
N GLY A 234 18.09 -5.46 -5.40
CA GLY A 234 18.44 -5.88 -6.75
C GLY A 234 17.24 -6.30 -7.60
N ALA A 235 17.53 -6.97 -8.73
CA ALA A 235 16.52 -7.37 -9.70
C ALA A 235 15.49 -8.37 -9.14
N ALA A 236 15.90 -9.25 -8.22
CA ALA A 236 14.99 -10.23 -7.62
C ALA A 236 13.87 -9.55 -6.80
N MET A 237 14.22 -8.61 -5.91
CA MET A 237 13.24 -7.86 -5.15
C MET A 237 12.32 -7.06 -6.07
N LEU A 238 12.88 -6.39 -7.11
CA LEU A 238 12.11 -5.65 -8.10
C LEU A 238 11.06 -6.54 -8.76
N MET A 239 11.47 -7.68 -9.30
CA MET A 239 10.57 -8.57 -10.05
C MET A 239 9.49 -9.20 -9.14
N LEU A 240 9.87 -9.64 -7.94
CA LEU A 240 8.93 -10.22 -6.98
C LEU A 240 7.87 -9.19 -6.54
N SER A 241 8.30 -7.99 -6.17
CA SER A 241 7.38 -6.95 -5.71
C SER A 241 6.53 -6.39 -6.85
N TRP A 242 7.09 -6.25 -8.05
CA TRP A 242 6.32 -5.83 -9.22
C TRP A 242 5.27 -6.86 -9.60
N ALA A 243 5.67 -8.14 -9.74
CA ALA A 243 4.73 -9.21 -10.08
C ALA A 243 3.63 -9.37 -9.02
N GLY A 244 3.98 -9.33 -7.72
CA GLY A 244 3.01 -9.34 -6.64
C GLY A 244 2.05 -8.15 -6.70
N GLY A 245 2.57 -6.94 -6.93
CA GLY A 245 1.74 -5.73 -7.06
C GLY A 245 0.77 -5.79 -8.25
N VAL A 246 1.23 -6.29 -9.40
CA VAL A 246 0.38 -6.50 -10.58
C VAL A 246 -0.68 -7.58 -10.32
N PHE A 247 -0.32 -8.67 -9.66
CA PHE A 247 -1.30 -9.69 -9.26
C PHE A 247 -2.37 -9.09 -8.36
N GLY A 248 -1.98 -8.32 -7.34
CA GLY A 248 -2.91 -7.67 -6.41
C GLY A 248 -3.86 -6.69 -7.11
N LEU A 249 -3.37 -5.90 -8.07
CA LEU A 249 -4.19 -5.00 -8.90
C LEU A 249 -5.35 -5.74 -9.60
N PHE A 250 -5.07 -6.89 -10.22
CA PHE A 250 -6.13 -7.68 -10.87
C PHE A 250 -7.04 -8.37 -9.84
N PHE A 251 -6.50 -8.79 -8.70
CA PHE A 251 -7.26 -9.37 -7.62
C PHE A 251 -8.21 -8.36 -6.98
N ASP A 252 -7.79 -7.10 -6.81
CA ASP A 252 -8.64 -5.99 -6.38
C ASP A 252 -9.86 -5.85 -7.30
N SER A 253 -9.62 -5.73 -8.61
CA SER A 253 -10.69 -5.63 -9.60
C SER A 253 -11.63 -6.85 -9.58
N LEU A 254 -11.10 -8.04 -9.30
CA LEU A 254 -11.91 -9.25 -9.15
C LEU A 254 -12.79 -9.21 -7.90
N LEU A 255 -12.24 -8.79 -6.76
CA LEU A 255 -12.99 -8.60 -5.51
C LEU A 255 -14.06 -7.52 -5.69
N GLY A 256 -13.72 -6.41 -6.33
CA GLY A 256 -14.65 -5.33 -6.67
C GLY A 256 -15.82 -5.83 -7.51
N ALA A 257 -15.54 -6.57 -8.59
CA ALA A 257 -16.56 -7.13 -9.47
C ALA A 257 -17.47 -8.18 -8.82
N THR A 258 -16.99 -8.87 -7.78
CA THR A 258 -17.69 -10.03 -7.19
C THR A 258 -18.25 -9.73 -5.80
N LEU A 259 -17.41 -9.39 -4.84
CA LEU A 259 -17.80 -9.30 -3.42
C LEU A 259 -18.25 -7.89 -3.04
N GLU A 260 -17.58 -6.84 -3.53
CA GLU A 260 -17.96 -5.46 -3.21
C GLU A 260 -19.31 -5.09 -3.85
N ARG A 261 -19.51 -5.41 -5.12
CA ARG A 261 -20.79 -5.20 -5.81
C ARG A 261 -21.96 -5.97 -5.21
N ARG A 262 -21.69 -7.10 -4.55
CA ARG A 262 -22.72 -7.84 -3.78
C ARG A 262 -22.96 -7.25 -2.40
N GLY A 263 -22.19 -6.24 -1.99
CA GLY A 263 -22.29 -5.63 -0.68
C GLY A 263 -21.75 -6.52 0.46
N TRP A 264 -20.85 -7.45 0.17
CA TRP A 264 -20.21 -8.32 1.16
C TRP A 264 -18.92 -7.68 1.70
N LEU A 265 -18.20 -6.96 0.86
CA LEU A 265 -17.03 -6.18 1.23
C LEU A 265 -17.28 -4.69 1.00
N ASN A 266 -16.65 -3.84 1.79
CA ASN A 266 -16.50 -2.43 1.50
C ASN A 266 -15.13 -2.18 0.83
N ASN A 267 -14.93 -1.02 0.26
CA ASN A 267 -13.69 -0.67 -0.44
C ASN A 267 -12.44 -0.80 0.43
N ASP A 268 -12.50 -0.45 1.73
CA ASP A 268 -11.34 -0.64 2.63
C ASP A 268 -10.97 -2.12 2.78
N ALA A 269 -11.97 -3.02 2.84
CA ALA A 269 -11.74 -4.45 2.94
C ALA A 269 -11.20 -5.02 1.61
N VAL A 270 -11.67 -4.54 0.47
CA VAL A 270 -11.13 -4.92 -0.84
C VAL A 270 -9.65 -4.55 -0.91
N ASN A 271 -9.29 -3.29 -0.63
CA ASN A 271 -7.91 -2.82 -0.67
C ASN A 271 -7.00 -3.57 0.33
N PHE A 272 -7.50 -3.88 1.53
CA PHE A 272 -6.74 -4.64 2.52
C PHE A 272 -6.45 -6.07 2.05
N LEU A 273 -7.44 -6.73 1.44
CA LEU A 273 -7.30 -8.08 0.91
C LEU A 273 -6.44 -8.10 -0.36
N SER A 274 -6.51 -7.08 -1.22
CA SER A 274 -5.70 -7.00 -2.44
C SER A 274 -4.24 -6.74 -2.11
N THR A 275 -3.91 -5.85 -1.17
CA THR A 275 -2.53 -5.66 -0.68
C THR A 275 -1.99 -6.92 -0.01
N ALA A 276 -2.82 -7.65 0.76
CA ALA A 276 -2.43 -8.93 1.34
C ALA A 276 -2.17 -10.00 0.26
N SER A 277 -3.01 -10.04 -0.77
CA SER A 277 -2.85 -10.98 -1.89
C SER A 277 -1.59 -10.70 -2.71
N ALA A 278 -1.22 -9.43 -2.89
CA ALA A 278 0.02 -9.02 -3.54
C ALA A 278 1.25 -9.56 -2.79
N ALA A 279 1.25 -9.42 -1.46
CA ALA A 279 2.30 -9.96 -0.61
C ALA A 279 2.33 -11.50 -0.66
N ALA A 280 1.16 -12.17 -0.61
CA ALA A 280 1.06 -13.61 -0.69
C ALA A 280 1.53 -14.15 -2.06
N ALA A 281 1.22 -13.48 -3.16
CA ALA A 281 1.71 -13.84 -4.49
C ALA A 281 3.23 -13.73 -4.58
N ALA A 282 3.82 -12.65 -4.06
CA ALA A 282 5.27 -12.49 -3.99
C ALA A 282 5.90 -13.60 -3.14
N PHE A 283 5.28 -13.98 -2.01
CA PHE A 283 5.72 -15.10 -1.18
C PHE A 283 5.68 -16.44 -1.93
N GLY A 284 4.57 -16.73 -2.63
CA GLY A 284 4.45 -17.93 -3.45
C GLY A 284 5.56 -18.04 -4.50
N LEU A 285 5.94 -16.91 -5.14
CA LEU A 285 7.03 -16.86 -6.09
C LEU A 285 8.41 -17.13 -5.46
N ILE A 286 8.62 -16.75 -4.20
CA ILE A 286 9.83 -17.09 -3.44
C ILE A 286 9.84 -18.59 -3.13
N ALA A 287 8.73 -19.13 -2.62
CA ALA A 287 8.60 -20.52 -2.19
C ALA A 287 8.80 -21.55 -3.33
N VAL A 288 8.50 -21.16 -4.58
CA VAL A 288 8.72 -22.02 -5.77
C VAL A 288 10.21 -22.05 -6.18
N ARG A 289 11.01 -21.06 -5.77
CA ARG A 289 12.43 -20.97 -6.14
C ARG A 289 13.39 -21.64 -5.13
N PHE A 290 12.91 -21.92 -3.93
CA PHE A 290 13.64 -22.51 -2.82
C PHE A 290 12.90 -23.72 -2.26
#